data_7f9af59694fe7671159916636a9a110c
#
_entry.id   7f9af59694fe7671159916636a9a110c
#
_cell.length_a   1.000
_cell.length_b   1.000
_cell.length_c   1.000
_cell.angle_alpha   90.00
_cell.angle_beta   90.00
_cell.angle_gamma   90.00
#
_symmetry.space_group_name_H-M   'P 1'
#
loop_
_entity.id
_entity.type
_entity.pdbx_description
1 polymer ?
#
loop_
_entity_poly.entity_id
_entity_poly.type
_entity_poly.pdbx_seq_one_letter_code
_entity_poly.pdbx_strand_id
1 'polypeptide(L)'
;YVVDMHRGVVQEAAWVPKGSFIHNAIKHYGLDQNVRRGRIYRVRHENFEPGPLPKMLNESSAQLVRHLDHPNGWWRDEAQKLILIRGDRSILPTLRILATEGENPLGRLHALWTLNGFDSTDLNLLSQIFTDPDPRLRAAAIRMTEPLLLEDPRNASMLLSLAEDPHPDVSIQL
;
A
#
# COMPACT_ATOMS: atom_id res chain seq x y z
N TYR A 1 2.82 17.93 4.57
CA TYR A 1 1.59 18.68 4.25
C TYR A 1 0.89 19.06 5.53
N VAL A 2 0.28 20.25 5.56
CA VAL A 2 -0.56 20.74 6.67
C VAL A 2 -1.96 21.00 6.08
N VAL A 3 -2.97 20.37 6.68
CA VAL A 3 -4.36 20.54 6.27
C VAL A 3 -4.98 21.60 7.16
N ASP A 4 -5.44 22.69 6.57
CA ASP A 4 -6.22 23.72 7.22
C ASP A 4 -7.68 23.58 6.75
N MET A 5 -8.54 23.12 7.64
CA MET A 5 -9.96 22.92 7.32
C MET A 5 -10.72 24.23 7.18
N HIS A 6 -10.26 25.29 7.82
CA HIS A 6 -10.81 26.64 7.84
C HIS A 6 -12.35 26.66 7.71
N ARG A 7 -13.00 26.00 8.64
CA ARG A 7 -14.45 25.84 8.69
C ARG A 7 -14.98 26.28 10.04
N GLY A 8 -16.02 27.09 10.05
CA GLY A 8 -16.60 27.62 11.28
C GLY A 8 -17.43 26.59 12.07
N VAL A 9 -18.03 25.62 11.37
CA VAL A 9 -18.77 24.50 11.97
C VAL A 9 -18.26 23.20 11.37
N VAL A 10 -17.72 22.33 12.20
CA VAL A 10 -17.12 21.03 11.78
C VAL A 10 -18.15 19.91 11.79
N GLN A 11 -19.13 19.96 12.70
CA GLN A 11 -20.23 19.01 12.80
C GLN A 11 -21.53 19.62 12.28
N GLU A 12 -22.35 18.78 11.66
CA GLU A 12 -23.59 19.22 11.03
C GLU A 12 -24.67 19.68 12.01
N ALA A 13 -25.55 20.53 11.50
CA ALA A 13 -26.68 21.15 12.21
C ALA A 13 -27.69 20.16 12.82
N ALA A 14 -27.65 18.87 12.48
CA ALA A 14 -28.48 17.83 13.09
C ALA A 14 -28.33 17.73 14.62
N TRP A 15 -27.16 18.07 15.13
CA TRP A 15 -26.83 18.08 16.55
C TRP A 15 -27.16 19.38 17.26
N VAL A 16 -27.62 20.39 16.49
CA VAL A 16 -27.85 21.73 16.98
C VAL A 16 -29.31 22.08 16.74
N PRO A 17 -30.22 21.86 17.71
CA PRO A 17 -31.63 22.16 17.57
C PRO A 17 -31.84 23.65 17.21
N LYS A 18 -32.74 23.89 16.26
CA LYS A 18 -33.07 25.22 15.83
C LYS A 18 -33.57 26.05 17.03
N GLY A 19 -33.03 27.25 17.22
CA GLY A 19 -33.34 28.12 18.35
C GLY A 19 -32.56 27.85 19.63
N SER A 20 -31.70 26.83 19.68
CA SER A 20 -30.81 26.61 20.82
C SER A 20 -29.75 27.71 20.94
N PHE A 21 -29.11 27.81 22.10
CA PHE A 21 -28.01 28.76 22.32
C PHE A 21 -26.89 28.59 21.27
N ILE A 22 -26.51 27.35 20.97
CA ILE A 22 -25.47 27.05 19.98
C ILE A 22 -25.92 27.47 18.58
N HIS A 23 -27.15 27.16 18.20
CA HIS A 23 -27.72 27.61 16.90
C HIS A 23 -27.66 29.12 16.75
N ASN A 24 -28.07 29.84 17.79
CA ASN A 24 -28.09 31.30 17.78
C ASN A 24 -26.65 31.88 17.73
N ALA A 25 -25.72 31.27 18.43
CA ALA A 25 -24.30 31.65 18.37
C ALA A 25 -23.70 31.41 16.98
N ILE A 26 -23.98 30.28 16.35
CA ILE A 26 -23.54 29.97 14.97
C ILE A 26 -24.03 31.06 14.01
N LYS A 27 -25.31 31.45 14.12
CA LYS A 27 -25.90 32.47 13.26
C LYS A 27 -25.36 33.87 13.56
N HIS A 28 -25.21 34.21 14.84
CA HIS A 28 -24.68 35.49 15.27
C HIS A 28 -23.26 35.75 14.76
N TYR A 29 -22.37 34.72 14.84
CA TYR A 29 -21.00 34.83 14.40
C TYR A 29 -20.78 34.45 12.92
N GLY A 30 -21.84 34.09 12.19
CA GLY A 30 -21.75 33.69 10.78
C GLY A 30 -20.90 32.45 10.53
N LEU A 31 -20.80 31.53 11.50
CA LEU A 31 -19.90 30.35 11.42
C LEU A 31 -20.34 29.36 10.34
N ASP A 32 -21.65 29.34 10.02
CA ASP A 32 -22.20 28.52 8.93
C ASP A 32 -21.85 29.05 7.53
N GLN A 33 -21.41 30.29 7.42
CA GLN A 33 -21.00 30.92 6.16
C GLN A 33 -19.51 30.64 5.85
N ASN A 34 -18.73 30.18 6.84
CA ASN A 34 -17.32 29.90 6.69
C ASN A 34 -17.10 28.48 6.12
N VAL A 35 -17.38 28.33 4.82
CA VAL A 35 -17.29 27.07 4.07
C VAL A 35 -16.42 27.23 2.83
N ARG A 36 -15.89 26.11 2.31
CA ARG A 36 -15.08 26.05 1.07
C ARG A 36 -13.80 26.88 1.11
N ARG A 37 -13.24 27.12 2.31
CA ARG A 37 -12.00 27.87 2.51
C ARG A 37 -10.83 26.99 2.97
N GLY A 38 -11.06 25.68 3.08
CA GLY A 38 -10.02 24.74 3.42
C GLY A 38 -8.85 24.79 2.42
N ARG A 39 -7.66 24.59 2.93
CA ARG A 39 -6.41 24.59 2.17
C ARG A 39 -5.52 23.43 2.59
N ILE A 40 -4.69 23.00 1.67
CA ILE A 40 -3.60 22.07 1.94
C ILE A 40 -2.29 22.80 1.65
N TYR A 41 -1.52 23.02 2.69
CA TYR A 41 -0.21 23.64 2.59
C TYR A 41 0.86 22.56 2.47
N ARG A 42 1.83 22.80 1.60
CA ARG A 42 3.04 22.01 1.50
C ARG A 42 4.20 22.78 2.11
N VAL A 43 4.73 22.28 3.22
CA VAL A 43 5.99 22.78 3.77
C VAL A 43 7.13 22.14 2.97
N ARG A 44 8.02 22.94 2.44
CA ARG A 44 9.20 22.49 1.70
C ARG A 44 10.41 23.33 2.06
N HIS A 45 11.60 22.74 1.92
CA HIS A 45 12.85 23.46 2.01
C HIS A 45 12.97 24.43 0.83
N GLU A 46 13.67 25.55 1.00
CA GLU A 46 13.85 26.58 -0.06
C GLU A 46 14.48 26.02 -1.35
N ASN A 47 15.42 25.07 -1.21
CA ASN A 47 16.11 24.42 -2.33
C ASN A 47 15.39 23.15 -2.81
N PHE A 48 14.12 22.93 -2.44
CA PHE A 48 13.38 21.77 -2.90
C PHE A 48 12.98 21.89 -4.36
N GLU A 49 13.51 21.01 -5.18
CA GLU A 49 13.07 20.83 -6.56
C GLU A 49 12.07 19.66 -6.64
N PRO A 50 10.86 19.89 -7.18
CA PRO A 50 9.90 18.81 -7.36
C PRO A 50 10.41 17.82 -8.40
N GLY A 51 10.32 16.53 -8.09
CA GLY A 51 10.55 15.48 -9.07
C GLY A 51 9.50 15.49 -10.20
N PRO A 52 9.65 14.64 -11.20
CA PRO A 52 8.73 14.56 -12.33
C PRO A 52 7.32 14.23 -11.87
N LEU A 53 6.32 14.80 -12.55
CA LEU A 53 4.92 14.45 -12.30
C LEU A 53 4.65 13.03 -12.79
N PRO A 54 3.98 12.20 -11.98
CA PRO A 54 3.63 10.84 -12.38
C PRO A 54 2.64 10.84 -13.54
N LYS A 55 2.87 9.97 -14.53
CA LYS A 55 1.99 9.79 -15.69
C LYS A 55 1.52 8.33 -15.84
N MET A 56 1.52 7.58 -14.76
CA MET A 56 1.29 6.13 -14.71
C MET A 56 -0.01 5.67 -15.40
N LEU A 57 -1.04 6.51 -15.47
CA LEU A 57 -2.27 6.19 -16.18
C LEU A 57 -2.05 5.96 -17.67
N ASN A 58 -1.05 6.63 -18.26
CA ASN A 58 -0.72 6.55 -19.68
C ASN A 58 0.38 5.53 -20.00
N GLU A 59 0.96 4.90 -18.98
CA GLU A 59 2.05 3.93 -19.11
C GLU A 59 1.51 2.52 -19.35
N SER A 60 2.27 1.67 -20.05
CA SER A 60 1.96 0.26 -20.22
C SER A 60 2.15 -0.52 -18.90
N SER A 61 1.56 -1.72 -18.79
CA SER A 61 1.75 -2.59 -17.61
C SER A 61 3.23 -2.92 -17.37
N ALA A 62 4.00 -3.13 -18.41
CA ALA A 62 5.45 -3.36 -18.32
C ALA A 62 6.23 -2.14 -17.79
N GLN A 63 5.79 -0.93 -18.11
CA GLN A 63 6.36 0.29 -17.54
C GLN A 63 6.00 0.45 -16.07
N LEU A 64 4.76 0.12 -15.69
CA LEU A 64 4.31 0.16 -14.29
C LEU A 64 5.13 -0.80 -13.40
N VAL A 65 5.52 -1.98 -13.91
CA VAL A 65 6.38 -2.92 -13.14
C VAL A 65 7.67 -2.24 -12.68
N ARG A 66 8.25 -1.36 -13.48
CA ARG A 66 9.48 -0.63 -13.09
C ARG A 66 9.28 0.28 -11.89
N HIS A 67 8.06 0.80 -11.71
CA HIS A 67 7.74 1.66 -10.57
C HIS A 67 7.57 0.89 -9.26
N LEU A 68 7.41 -0.43 -9.29
CA LEU A 68 7.41 -1.25 -8.07
C LEU A 68 8.76 -1.20 -7.34
N ASP A 69 9.81 -0.80 -8.03
CA ASP A 69 11.16 -0.64 -7.47
C ASP A 69 11.52 0.81 -7.13
N HIS A 70 10.58 1.73 -7.27
CA HIS A 70 10.82 3.16 -7.06
C HIS A 70 11.14 3.47 -5.58
N PRO A 71 12.10 4.37 -5.26
CA PRO A 71 12.45 4.71 -3.87
C PRO A 71 11.29 5.33 -3.07
N ASN A 72 10.40 6.06 -3.73
CA ASN A 72 9.22 6.65 -3.10
C ASN A 72 8.07 5.63 -3.04
N GLY A 73 7.58 5.32 -1.82
CA GLY A 73 6.49 4.37 -1.57
C GLY A 73 5.22 4.65 -2.34
N TRP A 74 4.80 5.91 -2.44
CA TRP A 74 3.61 6.28 -3.18
C TRP A 74 3.65 5.81 -4.66
N TRP A 75 4.82 5.86 -5.31
CA TRP A 75 4.99 5.36 -6.68
C TRP A 75 4.80 3.84 -6.74
N ARG A 76 5.35 3.11 -5.76
CA ARG A 76 5.19 1.65 -5.69
C ARG A 76 3.74 1.25 -5.47
N ASP A 77 3.07 1.91 -4.51
CA ASP A 77 1.67 1.64 -4.17
C ASP A 77 0.73 1.90 -5.36
N GLU A 78 0.88 3.05 -6.03
CA GLU A 78 0.04 3.39 -7.17
C GLU A 78 0.33 2.51 -8.39
N ALA A 79 1.58 2.13 -8.63
CA ALA A 79 1.92 1.18 -9.69
C ALA A 79 1.27 -0.19 -9.43
N GLN A 80 1.42 -0.74 -8.24
CA GLN A 80 0.79 -2.00 -7.84
C GLN A 80 -0.72 -1.97 -8.03
N LYS A 81 -1.37 -0.94 -7.54
CA LYS A 81 -2.81 -0.74 -7.68
C LYS A 81 -3.24 -0.70 -9.15
N LEU A 82 -2.56 0.09 -9.99
CA LEU A 82 -2.88 0.20 -11.41
C LEU A 82 -2.66 -1.11 -12.16
N ILE A 83 -1.60 -1.86 -11.84
CA ILE A 83 -1.33 -3.19 -12.40
C ILE A 83 -2.50 -4.13 -12.11
N LEU A 84 -2.94 -4.21 -10.86
CA LEU A 84 -4.04 -5.08 -10.44
C LEU A 84 -5.38 -4.67 -11.08
N ILE A 85 -5.67 -3.36 -11.14
CA ILE A 85 -6.89 -2.85 -11.78
C ILE A 85 -6.93 -3.20 -13.28
N ARG A 86 -5.79 -3.15 -13.96
CA ARG A 86 -5.72 -3.49 -15.40
C ARG A 86 -5.88 -4.98 -15.67
N GLY A 87 -5.50 -5.82 -14.75
CA GLY A 87 -5.59 -7.27 -14.88
C GLY A 87 -4.72 -7.86 -15.98
N ASP A 88 -3.70 -7.15 -16.46
CA ASP A 88 -2.81 -7.62 -17.52
C ASP A 88 -1.83 -8.68 -17.01
N ARG A 89 -2.14 -9.94 -17.29
CA ARG A 89 -1.36 -11.09 -16.84
C ARG A 89 -0.08 -11.34 -17.66
N SER A 90 0.14 -10.62 -18.77
CA SER A 90 1.35 -10.78 -19.59
C SER A 90 2.63 -10.42 -18.85
N ILE A 91 2.53 -9.64 -17.77
CA ILE A 91 3.66 -9.19 -16.95
C ILE A 91 4.04 -10.17 -15.82
N LEU A 92 3.29 -11.26 -15.61
CA LEU A 92 3.55 -12.20 -14.52
C LEU A 92 5.00 -12.76 -14.52
N PRO A 93 5.60 -13.12 -15.67
CA PRO A 93 7.00 -13.54 -15.68
C PRO A 93 7.96 -12.46 -15.17
N THR A 94 7.74 -11.21 -15.56
CA THR A 94 8.58 -10.08 -15.11
C THR A 94 8.41 -9.82 -13.61
N LEU A 95 7.18 -9.94 -13.08
CA LEU A 95 6.93 -9.83 -11.65
C LEU A 95 7.61 -10.94 -10.85
N ARG A 96 7.65 -12.19 -11.37
CA ARG A 96 8.37 -13.29 -10.72
C ARG A 96 9.87 -13.00 -10.62
N ILE A 97 10.48 -12.56 -11.71
CA ILE A 97 11.90 -12.17 -11.73
C ILE A 97 12.14 -11.04 -10.72
N LEU A 98 11.31 -9.99 -10.74
CA LEU A 98 11.48 -8.89 -9.78
C LEU A 98 11.33 -9.37 -8.32
N ALA A 99 10.41 -10.28 -8.03
CA ALA A 99 10.17 -10.78 -6.67
C ALA A 99 11.36 -11.62 -6.15
N THR A 100 12.05 -12.37 -7.01
CA THR A 100 13.13 -13.28 -6.62
C THR A 100 14.54 -12.69 -6.77
N GLU A 101 14.75 -11.80 -7.76
CA GLU A 101 16.07 -11.35 -8.18
C GLU A 101 16.26 -9.83 -8.05
N GLY A 102 15.21 -9.07 -7.73
CA GLY A 102 15.30 -7.62 -7.58
C GLY A 102 16.28 -7.20 -6.46
N GLU A 103 17.06 -6.15 -6.69
CA GLU A 103 18.04 -5.66 -5.72
C GLU A 103 17.37 -5.00 -4.50
N ASN A 104 16.27 -4.27 -4.73
CA ASN A 104 15.57 -3.56 -3.67
C ASN A 104 14.51 -4.47 -2.99
N PRO A 105 14.67 -4.79 -1.70
CA PRO A 105 13.70 -5.65 -0.99
C PRO A 105 12.27 -5.11 -1.01
N LEU A 106 12.07 -3.79 -1.05
CA LEU A 106 10.74 -3.20 -1.16
C LEU A 106 10.13 -3.43 -2.53
N GLY A 107 10.91 -3.33 -3.60
CA GLY A 107 10.46 -3.66 -4.95
C GLY A 107 10.06 -5.13 -5.08
N ARG A 108 10.88 -6.03 -4.51
CA ARG A 108 10.60 -7.47 -4.43
C ARG A 108 9.31 -7.75 -3.67
N LEU A 109 9.10 -7.09 -2.53
CA LEU A 109 7.90 -7.24 -1.72
C LEU A 109 6.65 -6.79 -2.48
N HIS A 110 6.69 -5.65 -3.17
CA HIS A 110 5.58 -5.17 -4.00
C HIS A 110 5.30 -6.11 -5.18
N ALA A 111 6.33 -6.67 -5.82
CA ALA A 111 6.16 -7.65 -6.88
C ALA A 111 5.50 -8.93 -6.37
N LEU A 112 5.92 -9.43 -5.20
CA LEU A 112 5.34 -10.60 -4.55
C LEU A 112 3.86 -10.38 -4.21
N TRP A 113 3.50 -9.25 -3.59
CA TRP A 113 2.11 -8.91 -3.31
C TRP A 113 1.28 -8.71 -4.58
N THR A 114 1.90 -8.20 -5.66
CA THR A 114 1.22 -8.07 -6.96
C THR A 114 0.91 -9.44 -7.55
N LEU A 115 1.85 -10.39 -7.49
CA LEU A 115 1.62 -11.78 -7.90
C LEU A 115 0.50 -12.43 -7.09
N ASN A 116 0.47 -12.21 -5.78
CA ASN A 116 -0.59 -12.71 -4.91
C ASN A 116 -1.95 -12.12 -5.31
N GLY A 117 -2.03 -10.83 -5.61
CA GLY A 117 -3.25 -10.18 -6.09
C GLY A 117 -3.75 -10.68 -7.44
N PHE A 118 -2.90 -11.37 -8.22
CA PHE A 118 -3.25 -12.09 -9.43
C PHE A 118 -3.56 -13.58 -9.21
N ASP A 119 -3.57 -14.06 -7.97
CA ASP A 119 -3.64 -15.49 -7.65
C ASP A 119 -2.56 -16.29 -8.42
N SER A 120 -1.34 -15.75 -8.47
CA SER A 120 -0.22 -16.28 -9.26
C SER A 120 1.00 -16.62 -8.42
N THR A 121 0.81 -16.76 -7.12
CA THR A 121 1.79 -17.36 -6.20
C THR A 121 1.59 -18.87 -6.16
N ASP A 122 2.70 -19.59 -6.16
CA ASP A 122 2.72 -21.06 -6.01
C ASP A 122 3.79 -21.47 -5.00
N LEU A 123 3.75 -22.74 -4.58
CA LEU A 123 4.67 -23.27 -3.58
C LEU A 123 6.13 -23.17 -4.01
N ASN A 124 6.43 -23.25 -5.30
CA ASN A 124 7.80 -23.16 -5.80
C ASN A 124 8.35 -21.73 -5.61
N LEU A 125 7.55 -20.71 -5.94
CA LEU A 125 7.92 -19.31 -5.68
C LEU A 125 8.08 -19.05 -4.18
N LEU A 126 7.10 -19.46 -3.37
CA LEU A 126 7.10 -19.18 -1.93
C LEU A 126 8.25 -19.88 -1.22
N SER A 127 8.61 -21.12 -1.60
CA SER A 127 9.74 -21.84 -1.03
C SER A 127 11.09 -21.14 -1.29
N GLN A 128 11.25 -20.50 -2.42
CA GLN A 128 12.44 -19.68 -2.69
C GLN A 128 12.48 -18.44 -1.76
N ILE A 129 11.33 -17.81 -1.55
CA ILE A 129 11.24 -16.61 -0.69
C ILE A 129 11.41 -16.95 0.80
N PHE A 130 11.12 -18.17 1.26
CA PHE A 130 11.34 -18.58 2.65
C PHE A 130 12.81 -18.47 3.09
N THR A 131 13.74 -18.48 2.17
CA THR A 131 15.19 -18.34 2.45
C THR A 131 15.72 -16.93 2.18
N ASP A 132 14.81 -15.97 1.94
CA ASP A 132 15.20 -14.61 1.62
C ASP A 132 15.93 -13.92 2.78
N PRO A 133 16.99 -13.15 2.54
CA PRO A 133 17.67 -12.40 3.59
C PRO A 133 16.76 -11.35 4.28
N ASP A 134 15.76 -10.82 3.58
CA ASP A 134 14.83 -9.84 4.16
C ASP A 134 13.65 -10.54 4.88
N PRO A 135 13.50 -10.36 6.19
CA PRO A 135 12.46 -11.02 6.97
C PRO A 135 11.05 -10.63 6.55
N ARG A 136 10.86 -9.43 5.97
CA ARG A 136 9.54 -8.99 5.47
C ARG A 136 9.06 -9.84 4.30
N LEU A 137 9.99 -10.27 3.43
CA LEU A 137 9.67 -11.19 2.34
C LEU A 137 9.33 -12.57 2.88
N ARG A 138 10.11 -13.10 3.84
CA ARG A 138 9.81 -14.41 4.45
C ARG A 138 8.45 -14.40 5.14
N ALA A 139 8.13 -13.36 5.94
CA ALA A 139 6.82 -13.20 6.59
C ALA A 139 5.67 -13.10 5.57
N ALA A 140 5.84 -12.31 4.49
CA ALA A 140 4.85 -12.21 3.43
C ALA A 140 4.61 -13.58 2.74
N ALA A 141 5.67 -14.34 2.47
CA ALA A 141 5.53 -15.66 1.86
C ALA A 141 4.78 -16.65 2.77
N ILE A 142 5.00 -16.63 4.09
CA ILE A 142 4.23 -17.43 5.05
C ILE A 142 2.74 -17.11 4.91
N ARG A 143 2.38 -15.83 4.95
CA ARG A 143 0.99 -15.40 4.83
C ARG A 143 0.34 -15.84 3.51
N MET A 144 1.10 -15.80 2.41
CA MET A 144 0.60 -16.22 1.10
C MET A 144 0.48 -17.74 0.96
N THR A 145 1.05 -18.50 1.89
CA THR A 145 0.89 -19.96 1.93
C THR A 145 -0.45 -20.39 2.54
N GLU A 146 -1.10 -19.54 3.33
CA GLU A 146 -2.36 -19.87 4.03
C GLU A 146 -3.43 -20.50 3.12
N PRO A 147 -3.77 -19.94 1.93
CA PRO A 147 -4.75 -20.57 1.03
C PRO A 147 -4.29 -21.95 0.54
N LEU A 148 -2.99 -22.13 0.28
CA LEU A 148 -2.42 -23.39 -0.19
C LEU A 148 -2.40 -24.49 0.89
N LEU A 149 -2.39 -24.10 2.17
CA LEU A 149 -2.55 -25.02 3.31
C LEU A 149 -3.98 -25.51 3.44
N LEU A 150 -4.96 -24.66 3.11
CA LEU A 150 -6.36 -25.06 3.10
C LEU A 150 -6.66 -26.06 1.97
N GLU A 151 -5.97 -25.95 0.84
CA GLU A 151 -6.10 -26.89 -0.28
C GLU A 151 -5.43 -28.22 0.03
N ASP A 152 -4.20 -28.19 0.59
CA ASP A 152 -3.48 -29.39 1.00
C ASP A 152 -2.66 -29.13 2.28
N PRO A 153 -3.14 -29.64 3.45
CA PRO A 153 -2.46 -29.46 4.73
C PRO A 153 -1.02 -30.00 4.77
N ARG A 154 -0.63 -30.92 3.86
CA ARG A 154 0.73 -31.45 3.79
C ARG A 154 1.75 -30.38 3.42
N ASN A 155 1.30 -29.27 2.80
CA ASN A 155 2.13 -28.13 2.48
C ASN A 155 2.70 -27.45 3.74
N ALA A 156 2.12 -27.68 4.92
CA ALA A 156 2.64 -27.16 6.19
C ALA A 156 4.09 -27.59 6.48
N SER A 157 4.52 -28.74 5.97
CA SER A 157 5.90 -29.20 6.13
C SER A 157 6.94 -28.21 5.58
N MET A 158 6.59 -27.38 4.61
CA MET A 158 7.47 -26.36 4.05
C MET A 158 7.79 -25.24 5.03
N LEU A 159 6.88 -24.96 5.95
CA LEU A 159 7.04 -23.92 6.96
C LEU A 159 7.97 -24.33 8.11
N LEU A 160 8.28 -25.63 8.25
CA LEU A 160 9.16 -26.11 9.30
C LEU A 160 10.56 -25.51 9.26
N SER A 161 11.03 -25.12 8.08
CA SER A 161 12.33 -24.45 7.92
C SER A 161 12.36 -23.05 8.57
N LEU A 162 11.20 -22.46 8.84
CA LEU A 162 11.03 -21.14 9.44
C LEU A 162 10.69 -21.19 10.93
N ALA A 163 10.51 -22.38 11.51
CA ALA A 163 10.13 -22.56 12.92
C ALA A 163 11.16 -21.96 13.90
N GLU A 164 12.43 -21.89 13.49
CA GLU A 164 13.54 -21.32 14.28
C GLU A 164 14.06 -20.02 13.64
N ASP A 165 13.23 -19.30 12.90
CA ASP A 165 13.64 -18.03 12.27
C ASP A 165 14.00 -17.01 13.36
N PRO A 166 15.18 -16.35 13.27
CA PRO A 166 15.64 -15.42 14.30
C PRO A 166 14.85 -14.11 14.34
N HIS A 167 14.04 -13.81 13.32
CA HIS A 167 13.32 -12.54 13.24
C HIS A 167 11.92 -12.64 13.83
N PRO A 168 11.55 -11.78 14.79
CA PRO A 168 10.27 -11.87 15.48
C PRO A 168 9.06 -11.77 14.55
N ASP A 169 9.11 -10.93 13.51
CA ASP A 169 8.01 -10.78 12.57
C ASP A 169 7.71 -12.07 11.79
N VAL A 170 8.75 -12.86 11.52
CA VAL A 170 8.59 -14.17 10.86
C VAL A 170 7.96 -15.16 11.82
N SER A 171 8.45 -15.23 13.08
CA SER A 171 7.90 -16.11 14.11
C SER A 171 6.45 -15.80 14.49
N ILE A 172 6.04 -14.51 14.44
CA ILE A 172 4.67 -14.10 14.71
C ILE A 172 3.74 -14.49 13.55
N GLN A 173 4.25 -14.49 12.31
CA GLN A 173 3.46 -14.84 11.14
C GLN A 173 3.28 -16.35 10.96
N LEU A 174 4.19 -17.15 11.53
CA LEU A 174 4.17 -18.62 11.47
C LEU A 174 3.07 -19.20 12.36
#